data_023c1c6eab7b8ad3e184bc827713335a
#
_entry.id   023c1c6eab7b8ad3e184bc827713335a
#
_cell.length_a   1.000
_cell.length_b   1.000
_cell.length_c   1.000
_cell.angle_alpha   90.00
_cell.angle_beta   90.00
_cell.angle_gamma   90.00
#
_symmetry.space_group_name_H-M   'P 1'
#
loop_
_entity.id
_entity.type
_entity.pdbx_description
1 polymer ?
#
loop_
_entity_poly.entity_id
_entity_poly.type
_entity_poly.pdbx_seq_one_letter_code
_entity_poly.pdbx_strand_id
1 'polypeptide(L)'
;MLAEGQGNTQAPAGTVVRIDVYSHHIKVTRFNRRIKDSLLSYCRNLAQFGLKKVGRRFVKAMMKVFVGVTKDREEFHFHTNQLQELIRHLGNSGISERQIHLVRHAMYEPVEVEYTYIDARDARDYQAPIIDYIVDEGRTKVVTLDPGRGKTFIALRAINLLET
;
A
#
# COMPACT_ATOMS: atom_id res chain seq x y z
N MET A 1 21.82 21.06 14.13
CA MET A 1 22.32 19.85 14.82
C MET A 1 21.07 19.05 15.15
N LEU A 2 20.60 18.27 14.18
CA LEU A 2 19.34 17.52 14.25
C LEU A 2 19.68 16.07 14.61
N ALA A 3 19.16 15.61 15.72
CA ALA A 3 19.35 14.25 16.21
C ALA A 3 18.56 13.28 15.32
N GLU A 4 19.27 12.43 14.59
CA GLU A 4 18.70 11.27 13.93
C GLU A 4 18.14 10.31 14.97
N GLY A 5 16.84 10.31 15.12
CA GLY A 5 16.11 9.31 15.90
C GLY A 5 16.12 7.96 15.19
N GLN A 6 17.23 7.24 15.21
CA GLN A 6 17.23 5.82 14.90
C GLN A 6 16.50 5.06 16.00
N GLY A 7 15.21 4.93 15.84
CA GLY A 7 14.38 4.09 16.67
C GLY A 7 14.78 2.63 16.50
N ASN A 8 15.76 2.20 17.26
CA ASN A 8 16.11 0.79 17.42
C ASN A 8 14.99 0.10 18.22
N THR A 9 13.84 -0.08 17.61
CA THR A 9 12.70 -0.76 18.23
C THR A 9 13.01 -2.25 18.27
N GLN A 10 13.54 -2.68 19.40
CA GLN A 10 13.76 -4.09 19.69
C GLN A 10 12.42 -4.82 19.56
N ALA A 11 12.40 -5.88 18.75
CA ALA A 11 11.17 -6.63 18.53
C ALA A 11 10.69 -7.26 19.83
N PRO A 12 9.38 -7.23 20.15
CA PRO A 12 8.83 -7.87 21.33
C PRO A 12 9.19 -9.38 21.42
N ALA A 13 9.31 -9.91 22.61
CA ALA A 13 9.56 -11.32 22.83
C ALA A 13 8.44 -12.16 22.18
N GLY A 14 8.81 -13.15 21.35
CA GLY A 14 7.84 -13.97 20.60
C GLY A 14 7.52 -13.48 19.17
N THR A 15 8.11 -12.38 18.73
CA THR A 15 8.00 -11.91 17.34
C THR A 15 8.61 -12.93 16.38
N VAL A 16 7.84 -13.34 15.38
CA VAL A 16 8.26 -14.34 14.39
C VAL A 16 8.46 -13.72 13.01
N VAL A 17 7.78 -12.60 12.74
CA VAL A 17 7.89 -11.86 11.47
C VAL A 17 7.86 -10.36 11.73
N ARG A 18 8.70 -9.62 11.01
CA ARG A 18 8.71 -8.15 11.04
C ARG A 18 8.17 -7.62 9.71
N ILE A 19 7.25 -6.67 9.79
CA ILE A 19 6.67 -5.96 8.65
C ILE A 19 6.92 -4.47 8.84
N ASP A 20 7.78 -3.91 8.01
CA ASP A 20 8.05 -2.48 7.97
C ASP A 20 7.17 -1.84 6.88
N VAL A 21 6.34 -0.87 7.26
CA VAL A 21 5.40 -0.18 6.38
C VAL A 21 5.94 1.19 6.04
N TYR A 22 6.15 1.42 4.75
CA TYR A 22 6.56 2.69 4.16
C TYR A 22 5.42 3.27 3.30
N SER A 23 5.58 4.49 2.78
CA SER A 23 4.55 5.18 1.97
C SER A 23 4.04 4.37 0.79
N HIS A 24 4.91 3.74 0.05
CA HIS A 24 4.61 3.10 -1.23
C HIS A 24 4.88 1.60 -1.25
N HIS A 25 5.54 1.07 -0.22
CA HIS A 25 5.81 -0.36 -0.11
C HIS A 25 5.83 -0.84 1.34
N ILE A 26 5.70 -2.14 1.51
CA ILE A 26 5.95 -2.84 2.76
C ILE A 26 7.10 -3.82 2.56
N LYS A 27 7.94 -3.94 3.59
CA LYS A 27 9.08 -4.81 3.62
C LYS A 27 8.86 -5.85 4.72
N VAL A 28 8.96 -7.13 4.37
CA VAL A 28 8.83 -8.26 5.33
C VAL A 28 10.19 -8.89 5.54
N THR A 29 10.60 -8.98 6.80
CA THR A 29 11.89 -9.52 7.24
C THR A 29 11.73 -10.37 8.50
N ARG A 30 12.79 -11.01 8.96
CA ARG A 30 12.83 -11.81 10.19
C ARG A 30 11.71 -12.85 10.24
N PHE A 31 11.80 -13.83 9.38
CA PHE A 31 10.83 -14.92 9.31
C PHE A 31 11.55 -16.27 9.30
N ASN A 32 10.86 -17.28 9.78
CA ASN A 32 11.33 -18.67 9.73
C ASN A 32 11.01 -19.31 8.36
N ARG A 33 11.50 -20.54 8.14
CA ARG A 33 11.31 -21.27 6.88
C ARG A 33 9.82 -21.45 6.53
N ARG A 34 8.97 -21.78 7.51
CA ARG A 34 7.53 -21.98 7.28
C ARG A 34 6.86 -20.70 6.76
N ILE A 35 7.19 -19.55 7.34
CA ILE A 35 6.66 -18.26 6.89
C ILE A 35 7.22 -17.91 5.52
N LYS A 36 8.50 -18.19 5.26
CA LYS A 36 9.12 -18.00 3.93
C LYS A 36 8.33 -18.74 2.84
N ASP A 37 7.98 -20.00 3.09
CA ASP A 37 7.20 -20.81 2.15
C ASP A 37 5.78 -20.24 1.94
N SER A 38 5.13 -19.76 3.01
CA SER A 38 3.85 -19.05 2.95
C SER A 38 3.94 -17.76 2.14
N LEU A 39 4.97 -16.94 2.35
CA LEU A 39 5.20 -15.71 1.58
C LEU A 39 5.47 -16.00 0.10
N LEU A 40 6.22 -17.04 -0.22
CA LEU A 40 6.42 -17.48 -1.60
C LEU A 40 5.13 -17.94 -2.26
N SER A 41 4.25 -18.64 -1.52
CA SER A 41 2.91 -18.99 -1.99
C SER A 41 2.06 -17.75 -2.25
N TYR A 42 2.07 -16.78 -1.35
CA TYR A 42 1.39 -15.50 -1.53
C TYR A 42 1.88 -14.76 -2.79
N CYS A 43 3.20 -14.70 -2.99
CA CYS A 43 3.78 -14.11 -4.19
C CYS A 43 3.30 -14.77 -5.49
N ARG A 44 3.12 -16.11 -5.48
CA ARG A 44 2.59 -16.84 -6.66
C ARG A 44 1.14 -16.46 -6.93
N ASN A 45 0.33 -16.28 -5.88
CA ASN A 45 -1.07 -15.87 -6.04
C ASN A 45 -1.21 -14.44 -6.58
N LEU A 46 -0.23 -13.57 -6.31
CA LEU A 46 -0.18 -12.21 -6.86
C LEU A 46 0.32 -12.17 -8.31
N ALA A 47 0.86 -13.26 -8.85
CA ALA A 47 1.32 -13.32 -10.22
C ALA A 47 0.12 -13.42 -11.18
N GLN A 48 0.02 -12.47 -12.10
CA GLN A 48 -0.98 -12.49 -13.17
C GLN A 48 -0.32 -12.85 -14.50
N PHE A 49 -1.06 -13.54 -15.36
CA PHE A 49 -0.61 -13.82 -16.71
C PHE A 49 -1.26 -12.83 -17.67
N GLY A 50 -0.44 -12.20 -18.48
CA GLY A 50 -0.86 -11.26 -19.51
C GLY A 50 -0.17 -11.54 -20.82
N LEU A 51 -0.57 -10.82 -21.87
CA LEU A 51 0.07 -10.87 -23.18
C LEU A 51 1.17 -9.80 -23.25
N LYS A 52 2.41 -10.22 -23.44
CA LYS A 52 3.55 -9.33 -23.68
C LYS A 52 3.93 -9.36 -25.16
N LYS A 53 4.07 -8.19 -25.78
CA LYS A 53 4.56 -8.07 -27.14
C LYS A 53 6.07 -8.33 -27.19
N VAL A 54 6.49 -9.32 -27.96
CA VAL A 54 7.89 -9.63 -28.22
C VAL A 54 8.09 -9.59 -29.73
N GLY A 55 8.70 -8.52 -30.24
CA GLY A 55 8.77 -8.24 -31.67
C GLY A 55 7.36 -8.06 -32.27
N ARG A 56 7.00 -8.88 -33.26
CA ARG A 56 5.69 -8.86 -33.92
C ARG A 56 4.66 -9.83 -33.30
N ARG A 57 5.02 -10.59 -32.29
CA ARG A 57 4.15 -11.62 -31.68
C ARG A 57 3.78 -11.25 -30.25
N PHE A 58 2.60 -11.71 -29.84
CA PHE A 58 2.17 -11.66 -28.44
C PHE A 58 2.44 -13.02 -27.79
N VAL A 59 3.17 -13.02 -26.69
CA VAL A 59 3.46 -14.24 -25.91
C VAL A 59 2.83 -14.11 -24.53
N LYS A 60 2.31 -15.21 -23.99
CA LYS A 60 1.82 -15.25 -22.62
C LYS A 60 3.01 -15.12 -21.68
N ALA A 61 3.01 -14.12 -20.86
CA ALA A 61 4.06 -13.84 -19.88
C ALA A 61 3.46 -13.64 -18.50
N MET A 62 4.19 -14.04 -17.49
CA MET A 62 3.84 -13.75 -16.11
C MET A 62 4.11 -12.28 -15.82
N MET A 63 3.07 -11.55 -15.47
CA MET A 63 3.14 -10.18 -15.02
C MET A 63 3.12 -10.18 -13.49
N LYS A 64 4.17 -9.67 -12.89
CA LYS A 64 4.18 -9.47 -11.42
C LYS A 64 3.39 -8.22 -11.09
N VAL A 65 2.36 -8.36 -10.27
CA VAL A 65 1.65 -7.22 -9.69
C VAL A 65 2.41 -6.78 -8.45
N PHE A 66 3.44 -6.00 -8.64
CA PHE A 66 4.28 -5.41 -7.60
C PHE A 66 4.70 -6.38 -6.46
N VAL A 67 5.64 -7.24 -6.74
CA VAL A 67 6.34 -8.08 -5.77
C VAL A 67 7.83 -8.00 -6.05
N GLY A 68 8.59 -7.62 -5.04
CA GLY A 68 10.05 -7.74 -5.01
C GLY A 68 10.45 -8.81 -4.01
N VAL A 69 11.38 -9.66 -4.39
CA VAL A 69 12.04 -10.62 -3.49
C VAL A 69 13.52 -10.49 -3.74
N THR A 70 14.32 -10.33 -2.68
CA THR A 70 15.78 -10.28 -2.78
C THR A 70 16.34 -11.62 -3.28
N LYS A 71 17.54 -11.61 -3.87
CA LYS A 71 18.16 -12.81 -4.44
C LYS A 71 18.35 -13.92 -3.42
N ASP A 72 18.68 -13.55 -2.18
CA ASP A 72 18.82 -14.45 -1.03
C ASP A 72 17.48 -14.90 -0.44
N ARG A 73 16.38 -14.24 -0.88
CA ARG A 73 15.02 -14.45 -0.35
C ARG A 73 14.88 -14.18 1.14
N GLU A 74 15.65 -13.25 1.67
CA GLU A 74 15.59 -12.80 3.05
C GLU A 74 14.68 -11.57 3.23
N GLU A 75 14.27 -10.92 2.16
CA GLU A 75 13.36 -9.79 2.17
C GLU A 75 12.29 -9.95 1.10
N PHE A 76 11.03 -9.64 1.48
CA PHE A 76 9.90 -9.58 0.57
C PHE A 76 9.35 -8.16 0.56
N HIS A 77 9.07 -7.65 -0.63
CA HIS A 77 8.54 -6.30 -0.83
C HIS A 77 7.18 -6.38 -1.52
N PHE A 78 6.18 -5.74 -0.95
CA PHE A 78 4.83 -5.67 -1.49
C PHE A 78 4.37 -4.22 -1.56
N HIS A 79 3.30 -3.95 -2.31
CA HIS A 79 2.65 -2.66 -2.30
C HIS A 79 1.90 -2.43 -0.98
N THR A 80 1.86 -1.20 -0.48
CA THR A 80 1.22 -0.83 0.79
C THR A 80 -0.24 -1.31 0.86
N ASN A 81 -0.97 -1.27 -0.25
CA ASN A 81 -2.36 -1.72 -0.33
C ASN A 81 -2.54 -3.23 -0.04
N GLN A 82 -1.48 -3.99 -0.09
CA GLN A 82 -1.51 -5.44 0.17
C GLN A 82 -1.34 -5.79 1.65
N LEU A 83 -1.13 -4.80 2.53
CA LEU A 83 -0.84 -5.02 3.95
C LEU A 83 -1.92 -5.87 4.63
N GLN A 84 -3.18 -5.48 4.49
CA GLN A 84 -4.30 -6.18 5.14
C GLN A 84 -4.46 -7.61 4.64
N GLU A 85 -4.29 -7.79 3.33
CA GLU A 85 -4.40 -9.11 2.73
C GLU A 85 -3.22 -10.01 3.08
N LEU A 86 -2.02 -9.46 3.19
CA LEU A 86 -0.84 -10.15 3.66
C LEU A 86 -0.98 -10.61 5.11
N ILE A 87 -1.46 -9.75 6.01
CA ILE A 87 -1.72 -10.10 7.42
C ILE A 87 -2.75 -11.23 7.49
N ARG A 88 -3.84 -11.14 6.72
CA ARG A 88 -4.85 -12.19 6.65
C ARG A 88 -4.26 -13.51 6.13
N HIS A 89 -3.42 -13.46 5.10
CA HIS A 89 -2.74 -14.64 4.56
C HIS A 89 -1.82 -15.30 5.60
N LEU A 90 -1.05 -14.51 6.33
CA LEU A 90 -0.21 -14.99 7.43
C LEU A 90 -1.07 -15.63 8.55
N GLY A 91 -2.19 -14.98 8.90
CA GLY A 91 -3.16 -15.52 9.87
C GLY A 91 -3.70 -16.89 9.45
N ASN A 92 -4.09 -17.04 8.19
CA ASN A 92 -4.54 -18.32 7.62
C ASN A 92 -3.43 -19.39 7.62
N SER A 93 -2.16 -18.97 7.63
CA SER A 93 -0.99 -19.85 7.76
C SER A 93 -0.64 -20.18 9.22
N GLY A 94 -1.48 -19.74 10.18
CA GLY A 94 -1.32 -20.00 11.61
C GLY A 94 -0.37 -19.05 12.33
N ILE A 95 -0.12 -17.86 11.77
CA ILE A 95 0.65 -16.81 12.42
C ILE A 95 -0.31 -15.82 13.06
N SER A 96 -0.33 -15.76 14.39
CA SER A 96 -1.18 -14.81 15.12
C SER A 96 -0.67 -13.39 14.97
N GLU A 97 -1.55 -12.41 15.08
CA GLU A 97 -1.17 -10.98 15.01
C GLU A 97 -0.13 -10.60 16.06
N ARG A 98 -0.14 -11.24 17.22
CA ARG A 98 0.87 -11.03 18.29
C ARG A 98 2.29 -11.44 17.87
N GLN A 99 2.41 -12.29 16.87
CA GLN A 99 3.69 -12.76 16.33
C GLN A 99 4.18 -11.86 15.18
N ILE A 100 3.36 -10.88 14.76
CA ILE A 100 3.68 -9.93 13.71
C ILE A 100 4.11 -8.62 14.37
N HIS A 101 5.36 -8.25 14.20
CA HIS A 101 5.87 -6.94 14.58
C HIS A 101 5.68 -5.96 13.43
N LEU A 102 4.62 -5.15 13.51
CA LEU A 102 4.30 -4.12 12.52
C LEU A 102 4.96 -2.81 12.92
N VAL A 103 5.86 -2.30 12.08
CA VAL A 103 6.53 -1.01 12.26
C VAL A 103 6.08 -0.06 11.16
N ARG A 104 5.45 1.04 11.53
CA ARG A 104 5.08 2.11 10.59
C ARG A 104 6.16 3.17 10.62
N HIS A 105 6.79 3.39 9.48
CA HIS A 105 7.76 4.47 9.31
C HIS A 105 7.01 5.75 8.93
N ALA A 106 7.32 6.86 9.61
CA ALA A 106 6.81 8.16 9.24
C ALA A 106 7.20 8.45 7.80
N MET A 107 6.21 8.81 7.00
CA MET A 107 6.41 8.89 5.55
C MET A 107 6.88 10.26 5.10
N TYR A 108 6.41 11.28 5.79
CA TYR A 108 6.77 12.68 5.55
C TYR A 108 6.60 13.44 6.87
N GLU A 109 7.41 14.45 7.07
CA GLU A 109 7.03 15.53 8.00
C GLU A 109 5.79 16.19 7.40
N PRO A 110 4.72 16.37 8.19
CA PRO A 110 3.56 17.11 7.71
C PRO A 110 4.04 18.50 7.28
N VAL A 111 3.88 18.81 6.00
CA VAL A 111 4.14 20.14 5.48
C VAL A 111 2.82 20.88 5.61
N GLU A 112 2.81 21.95 6.41
CA GLU A 112 1.69 22.85 6.48
C GLU A 112 1.61 23.60 5.15
N VAL A 113 0.59 23.29 4.36
CA VAL A 113 0.35 23.94 3.07
C VAL A 113 -0.85 24.85 3.24
N GLU A 114 -0.61 26.17 3.23
CA GLU A 114 -1.71 27.12 3.07
C GLU A 114 -2.33 26.96 1.69
N TYR A 115 -3.50 26.38 1.65
CA TYR A 115 -4.25 26.18 0.43
C TYR A 115 -5.60 26.88 0.52
N THR A 116 -5.82 27.87 -0.33
CA THR A 116 -7.11 28.55 -0.41
C THR A 116 -7.79 28.13 -1.72
N TYR A 117 -8.69 27.17 -1.64
CA TYR A 117 -9.57 26.84 -2.75
C TYR A 117 -10.96 27.40 -2.50
N ILE A 118 -11.33 28.38 -3.30
CA ILE A 118 -12.66 29.01 -3.24
C ILE A 118 -13.46 28.52 -4.45
N ASP A 119 -14.18 27.44 -4.32
CA ASP A 119 -15.22 27.07 -5.25
C ASP A 119 -16.55 27.00 -4.51
N ALA A 120 -17.42 27.97 -4.78
CA ALA A 120 -18.73 28.07 -4.17
C ALA A 120 -19.74 27.05 -4.75
N ARG A 121 -19.33 26.26 -5.74
CA ARG A 121 -20.22 25.26 -6.35
C ARG A 121 -20.41 24.08 -5.43
N ASP A 122 -21.66 23.63 -5.32
CA ASP A 122 -21.96 22.39 -4.65
C ASP A 122 -21.56 21.17 -5.47
N ALA A 123 -21.15 20.11 -4.77
CA ALA A 123 -20.93 18.82 -5.42
C ALA A 123 -22.27 18.28 -5.97
N ARG A 124 -22.23 17.74 -7.18
CA ARG A 124 -23.39 17.04 -7.74
C ARG A 124 -23.64 15.75 -6.96
N ASP A 125 -24.88 15.26 -6.98
CA ASP A 125 -25.31 14.07 -6.21
C ASP A 125 -24.37 12.87 -6.38
N TYR A 126 -23.86 12.64 -7.58
CA TYR A 126 -22.94 11.54 -7.84
C TYR A 126 -21.48 11.83 -7.42
N GLN A 127 -21.11 13.09 -7.21
CA GLN A 127 -19.75 13.49 -6.82
C GLN A 127 -19.55 13.40 -5.31
N ALA A 128 -20.54 13.73 -4.52
CA ALA A 128 -20.46 13.72 -3.06
C ALA A 128 -19.96 12.35 -2.52
N PRO A 129 -20.60 11.20 -2.84
CA PRO A 129 -20.13 9.91 -2.33
C PRO A 129 -18.71 9.52 -2.83
N ILE A 130 -18.26 10.08 -3.97
CA ILE A 130 -16.91 9.85 -4.47
C ILE A 130 -15.90 10.67 -3.65
N ILE A 131 -16.25 11.90 -3.31
CA ILE A 131 -15.43 12.77 -2.45
C ILE A 131 -15.28 12.13 -1.08
N ASP A 132 -16.38 11.69 -0.46
CA ASP A 132 -16.38 11.01 0.82
C ASP A 132 -15.51 9.74 0.77
N TYR A 133 -15.61 8.97 -0.30
CA TYR A 133 -14.77 7.80 -0.51
C TYR A 133 -13.28 8.15 -0.62
N ILE A 134 -12.91 9.29 -1.23
CA ILE A 134 -11.51 9.73 -1.35
C ILE A 134 -10.97 10.18 0.00
N VAL A 135 -11.76 10.91 0.77
CA VAL A 135 -11.37 11.50 2.07
C VAL A 135 -11.29 10.46 3.18
N ASP A 136 -12.05 9.35 3.07
CA ASP A 136 -12.01 8.26 4.04
C ASP A 136 -10.59 7.70 4.21
N GLU A 137 -10.10 7.60 5.44
CA GLU A 137 -8.70 7.33 5.75
C GLU A 137 -8.19 5.93 5.35
N GLY A 138 -6.92 5.85 5.05
CA GLY A 138 -6.10 4.66 5.24
C GLY A 138 -5.77 3.82 4.02
N ARG A 139 -6.17 4.16 2.78
CA ARG A 139 -5.85 3.35 1.58
C ARG A 139 -5.62 4.21 0.34
N THR A 140 -4.70 3.79 -0.53
CA THR A 140 -4.65 4.29 -1.90
C THR A 140 -5.96 3.92 -2.61
N LYS A 141 -6.65 4.91 -3.17
CA LYS A 141 -7.93 4.76 -3.82
C LYS A 141 -7.80 5.05 -5.31
N VAL A 142 -8.55 4.34 -6.12
CA VAL A 142 -8.63 4.56 -7.57
C VAL A 142 -10.06 4.91 -7.92
N VAL A 143 -10.23 6.09 -8.50
CA VAL A 143 -11.53 6.58 -8.99
C VAL A 143 -11.50 6.64 -10.50
N THR A 144 -12.40 5.91 -11.15
CA THR A 144 -12.55 5.93 -12.60
C THR A 144 -13.86 6.65 -12.95
N LEU A 145 -13.75 7.70 -13.74
CA LEU A 145 -14.88 8.50 -14.19
C LEU A 145 -14.75 8.78 -15.68
N ASP A 146 -15.87 8.90 -16.37
CA ASP A 146 -15.92 9.30 -17.77
C ASP A 146 -15.33 10.71 -17.96
N PRO A 147 -14.87 11.04 -19.18
CA PRO A 147 -14.50 12.40 -19.53
C PRO A 147 -15.64 13.40 -19.25
N GLY A 148 -15.31 14.60 -18.75
CA GLY A 148 -16.30 15.64 -18.46
C GLY A 148 -17.08 15.49 -17.15
N ARG A 149 -16.88 14.43 -16.38
CA ARG A 149 -17.56 14.20 -15.08
C ARG A 149 -16.97 15.01 -13.91
N GLY A 150 -16.07 15.94 -14.16
CA GLY A 150 -15.55 16.85 -13.14
C GLY A 150 -14.50 16.22 -12.22
N LYS A 151 -13.61 15.38 -12.75
CA LYS A 151 -12.50 14.78 -12.00
C LYS A 151 -11.67 15.79 -11.21
N THR A 152 -11.34 16.92 -11.86
CA THR A 152 -10.57 18.01 -11.24
C THR A 152 -11.33 18.61 -10.06
N PHE A 153 -12.63 18.86 -10.22
CA PHE A 153 -13.48 19.37 -9.14
C PHE A 153 -13.50 18.42 -7.93
N ILE A 154 -13.70 17.13 -8.18
CA ILE A 154 -13.71 16.09 -7.13
C ILE A 154 -12.37 16.05 -6.40
N ALA A 155 -11.24 16.09 -7.13
CA ALA A 155 -9.92 16.06 -6.54
C ALA A 155 -9.66 17.30 -5.66
N LEU A 156 -9.96 18.50 -6.17
CA LEU A 156 -9.79 19.75 -5.43
C LEU A 156 -10.69 19.81 -4.19
N ARG A 157 -11.94 19.33 -4.31
CA ARG A 157 -12.87 19.31 -3.19
C ARG A 157 -12.44 18.32 -2.10
N ALA A 158 -11.90 17.17 -2.49
CA ALA A 158 -11.36 16.18 -1.56
C ALA A 158 -10.13 16.74 -0.82
N ILE A 159 -9.22 17.42 -1.51
CA ILE A 159 -8.05 18.07 -0.89
C ILE A 159 -8.53 19.10 0.15
N ASN A 160 -9.49 19.93 -0.21
CA ASN A 160 -10.02 20.96 0.70
C ASN A 160 -10.64 20.39 1.99
N LEU A 161 -11.21 19.18 1.92
CA LEU A 161 -11.78 18.49 3.09
C LEU A 161 -10.73 17.76 3.94
N LEU A 162 -9.56 17.45 3.38
CA LEU A 162 -8.46 16.82 4.13
C LEU A 162 -7.66 17.83 4.96
N GLU A 163 -7.79 19.14 4.66
CA GLU A 163 -7.08 20.23 5.36
C GLU A 163 -7.85 20.82 6.54
N THR A 164 -9.08 20.38 6.79
CA THR A 164 -9.91 20.80 7.91
C THR A 164 -9.88 19.80 9.04
#